data_8ea22db4f5e10ddbe83fae0d30cf75c2
#
_entry.id   8ea22db4f5e10ddbe83fae0d30cf75c2
#
_cell.length_a   1.000
_cell.length_b   1.000
_cell.length_c   1.000
_cell.angle_alpha   90.00
_cell.angle_beta   90.00
_cell.angle_gamma   90.00
#
_symmetry.space_group_name_H-M   'P 1'
#
loop_
_entity.id
_entity.type
_entity.pdbx_description
1 polymer ?
#
loop_
_entity_poly.entity_id
_entity_poly.type
_entity_poly.pdbx_seq_one_letter_code
_entity_poly.pdbx_strand_id
1 'polypeptide(L)'
;MAILVSGGAGYIGSHTCIELLNAGYDVVVADNYYNASPVVLDRVKQITGKDFRFYNADMTRHEDVEKIFTECPDIDAVIQFAA
;
A
#
# COMPACT_ATOMS: atom_id res chain seq x y z
N MET A 1 -10.00 6.27 -8.68
CA MET A 1 -9.39 4.93 -8.88
C MET A 1 -8.27 4.73 -7.88
N ALA A 2 -8.38 3.69 -7.09
CA ALA A 2 -7.35 3.36 -6.11
C ALA A 2 -6.70 2.03 -6.45
N ILE A 3 -5.41 1.91 -6.11
CA ILE A 3 -4.64 0.69 -6.32
C ILE A 3 -4.15 0.20 -4.96
N LEU A 4 -4.47 -1.03 -4.63
CA LEU A 4 -3.98 -1.67 -3.42
C LEU A 4 -2.60 -2.28 -3.70
N VAL A 5 -1.61 -1.89 -2.90
CA VAL A 5 -0.26 -2.43 -2.99
C VAL A 5 0.00 -3.25 -1.74
N SER A 6 0.00 -4.57 -1.89
CA SER A 6 0.32 -5.50 -0.82
C SER A 6 1.83 -5.65 -0.72
N GLY A 7 2.39 -5.43 0.46
CA GLY A 7 3.83 -5.38 0.64
C GLY A 7 4.45 -4.05 0.26
N GLY A 8 3.65 -2.97 0.27
CA GLY A 8 4.10 -1.64 -0.15
C GLY A 8 5.13 -0.98 0.76
N ALA A 9 5.34 -1.51 1.97
CA ALA A 9 6.37 -1.01 2.88
C ALA A 9 7.74 -1.65 2.64
N GLY A 10 7.84 -2.62 1.73
CA GLY A 10 9.12 -3.20 1.31
C GLY A 10 9.81 -2.33 0.27
N TYR A 11 11.04 -2.72 -0.10
CA TYR A 11 11.86 -1.92 -1.01
C TYR A 11 11.20 -1.76 -2.39
N ILE A 12 10.83 -2.86 -3.04
CA ILE A 12 10.23 -2.81 -4.37
C ILE A 12 8.82 -2.21 -4.31
N GLY A 13 8.05 -2.60 -3.30
CA GLY A 13 6.70 -2.08 -3.13
C GLY A 13 6.67 -0.58 -2.91
N SER A 14 7.61 -0.03 -2.14
CA SER A 14 7.68 1.41 -1.89
C SER A 14 8.02 2.19 -3.16
N HIS A 15 8.91 1.68 -3.99
CA HIS A 15 9.21 2.30 -5.29
C HIS A 15 7.98 2.31 -6.20
N THR A 16 7.23 1.23 -6.22
CA THR A 16 5.99 1.16 -6.97
C THR A 16 4.97 2.19 -6.47
N CYS A 17 4.86 2.35 -5.16
CA CYS A 17 3.98 3.38 -4.57
C CYS A 17 4.37 4.78 -5.03
N ILE A 18 5.67 5.10 -5.06
CA ILE A 18 6.15 6.39 -5.53
C ILE A 18 5.72 6.62 -6.98
N GLU A 19 5.94 5.65 -7.85
CA GLU A 19 5.55 5.75 -9.26
C GLU A 19 4.05 5.97 -9.44
N LEU A 20 3.24 5.21 -8.71
CA LEU A 20 1.79 5.32 -8.80
C LEU A 20 1.29 6.67 -8.30
N LEU A 21 1.81 7.15 -7.17
CA LEU A 21 1.41 8.45 -6.62
C LEU A 21 1.81 9.59 -7.56
N ASN A 22 3.00 9.52 -8.15
CA ASN A 22 3.46 10.53 -9.10
C ASN A 22 2.65 10.50 -10.39
N ALA A 23 2.07 9.36 -10.75
CA ALA A 23 1.19 9.24 -11.91
C ALA A 23 -0.24 9.71 -11.62
N GLY A 24 -0.55 10.09 -10.39
CA GLY A 24 -1.85 10.62 -10.01
C GLY A 24 -2.85 9.59 -9.52
N TYR A 25 -2.42 8.36 -9.26
CA TYR A 25 -3.30 7.34 -8.69
C TYR A 25 -3.39 7.47 -7.17
N ASP A 26 -4.54 7.09 -6.63
CA ASP A 26 -4.68 6.88 -5.19
C ASP A 26 -4.08 5.52 -4.83
N VAL A 27 -3.35 5.47 -3.74
CA VAL A 27 -2.68 4.23 -3.31
C VAL A 27 -3.18 3.83 -1.93
N VAL A 28 -3.44 2.54 -1.77
CA VAL A 28 -3.71 1.91 -0.49
C VAL A 28 -2.62 0.88 -0.25
N VAL A 29 -1.90 1.00 0.85
CA VAL A 29 -0.81 0.07 1.18
C VAL A 29 -1.27 -0.88 2.27
N ALA A 30 -1.05 -2.17 2.07
CA ALA A 30 -1.26 -3.20 3.08
C ALA A 30 0.05 -3.94 3.33
N ASP A 31 0.50 -3.94 4.57
CA ASP A 31 1.75 -4.58 4.94
C ASP A 31 1.72 -4.95 6.42
N ASN A 32 2.31 -6.08 6.79
CA ASN A 32 2.41 -6.49 8.19
C ASN A 32 3.75 -6.15 8.83
N TYR A 33 4.61 -5.44 8.11
CA TYR A 33 5.96 -5.06 8.55
C TYR A 33 6.92 -6.23 8.84
N TYR A 34 6.61 -7.42 8.35
CA TYR A 34 7.48 -8.58 8.62
C TYR A 34 8.90 -8.35 8.10
N ASN A 35 9.04 -7.82 6.90
CA ASN A 35 10.33 -7.51 6.28
C ASN A 35 10.46 -6.05 5.89
N ALA A 36 9.75 -5.14 6.56
CA ALA A 36 9.66 -3.76 6.16
C ALA A 36 9.62 -2.83 7.37
N SER A 37 9.76 -1.52 7.13
CA SER A 37 9.83 -0.51 8.18
C SER A 37 8.84 0.62 7.92
N PRO A 38 8.19 1.17 8.96
CA PRO A 38 7.35 2.36 8.83
C PRO A 38 8.09 3.57 8.26
N VAL A 39 9.40 3.65 8.45
CA VAL A 39 10.23 4.73 7.91
C VAL A 39 10.16 4.80 6.39
N VAL A 40 10.02 3.65 5.74
CA VAL A 40 9.89 3.58 4.28
C VAL A 40 8.64 4.31 3.81
N LEU A 41 7.53 4.16 4.52
CA LEU A 41 6.27 4.82 4.19
C LEU A 41 6.39 6.34 4.35
N ASP A 42 7.05 6.81 5.40
CA ASP A 42 7.30 8.23 5.59
C ASP A 42 8.13 8.81 4.44
N ARG A 43 9.13 8.06 3.97
CA ARG A 43 9.94 8.47 2.83
C ARG A 43 9.13 8.60 1.55
N VAL A 44 8.20 7.68 1.31
CA VAL A 44 7.31 7.76 0.15
C VAL A 44 6.50 9.05 0.19
N LYS A 45 5.97 9.41 1.35
CA LYS A 45 5.23 10.67 1.51
C LYS A 45 6.10 11.89 1.28
N GLN A 46 7.34 11.88 1.77
CA GLN A 46 8.28 12.98 1.59
C GLN A 46 8.69 13.14 0.12
N ILE A 47 8.96 12.06 -0.56
CA ILE A 47 9.40 12.08 -1.96
C ILE A 47 8.28 12.55 -2.89
N THR A 48 7.07 12.05 -2.68
CA THR A 48 5.95 12.36 -3.56
C THR A 48 5.21 13.62 -3.18
N GLY A 49 5.32 14.05 -1.92
CA GLY A 49 4.51 15.13 -1.36
C GLY A 49 3.03 14.78 -1.27
N LYS A 50 2.69 13.51 -1.39
CA LYS A 50 1.32 13.01 -1.39
C LYS A 50 1.10 12.03 -0.25
N ASP A 51 -0.13 11.98 0.25
CA ASP A 51 -0.53 11.03 1.27
C ASP A 51 -1.19 9.80 0.64
N PHE A 52 -1.25 8.72 1.41
CA PHE A 52 -1.91 7.49 1.00
C PHE A 52 -2.44 6.74 2.22
N ARG A 53 -3.40 5.83 1.98
CA ARG A 53 -3.97 5.02 3.04
C ARG A 53 -3.05 3.84 3.35
N PHE A 54 -2.88 3.53 4.63
CA PHE A 54 -2.06 2.41 5.07
C PHE A 54 -2.83 1.52 6.03
N TYR A 55 -2.71 0.21 5.83
CA TYR A 55 -3.24 -0.81 6.73
C TYR A 55 -2.13 -1.74 7.19
N ASN A 56 -1.92 -1.83 8.49
CA ASN A 56 -1.09 -2.88 9.07
C ASN A 56 -1.90 -4.16 9.05
N ALA A 57 -1.77 -4.92 7.98
CA ALA A 57 -2.65 -6.05 7.70
C ALA A 57 -1.87 -7.21 7.10
N ASP A 58 -2.33 -8.41 7.38
CA ASP A 58 -1.81 -9.63 6.81
C ASP A 58 -2.75 -10.08 5.68
N MET A 59 -2.29 -10.00 4.45
CA MET A 59 -3.10 -10.32 3.28
C MET A 59 -3.39 -11.82 3.14
N THR A 60 -2.80 -12.66 3.99
CA THR A 60 -3.17 -14.07 4.07
C THR A 60 -4.40 -14.30 4.96
N ARG A 61 -4.82 -13.28 5.69
CA ARG A 61 -5.98 -13.35 6.59
C ARG A 61 -7.19 -12.77 5.89
N HIS A 62 -8.23 -13.58 5.75
CA HIS A 62 -9.46 -13.20 5.07
C HIS A 62 -10.10 -11.95 5.70
N GLU A 63 -10.09 -11.87 7.03
CA GLU A 63 -10.67 -10.76 7.78
C GLU A 63 -10.01 -9.43 7.44
N ASP A 64 -8.68 -9.44 7.33
CA ASP A 64 -7.92 -8.23 7.00
C ASP A 64 -8.21 -7.77 5.57
N VAL A 65 -8.30 -8.70 4.64
CA VAL A 65 -8.63 -8.41 3.24
C VAL A 65 -10.03 -7.81 3.14
N GLU A 66 -11.00 -8.43 3.79
CA GLU A 66 -12.38 -7.92 3.79
C GLU A 66 -12.48 -6.51 4.33
N LYS A 67 -11.77 -6.25 5.43
CA LYS A 67 -11.79 -4.92 6.04
C LYS A 67 -11.30 -3.86 5.07
N ILE A 68 -10.19 -4.12 4.38
CA ILE A 68 -9.61 -3.18 3.44
C ILE A 68 -10.58 -2.89 2.30
N PHE A 69 -11.17 -3.91 1.68
CA PHE A 69 -12.09 -3.72 0.57
C PHE A 69 -13.41 -3.11 1.00
N THR A 70 -13.83 -3.33 2.24
CA THR A 70 -15.03 -2.69 2.77
C THR A 70 -14.82 -1.20 3.02
N GLU A 71 -13.67 -0.82 3.56
CA GLU A 71 -13.35 0.58 3.85
C GLU A 71 -12.88 1.34 2.62
N CYS A 72 -12.37 0.65 1.61
CA CYS A 72 -11.84 1.25 0.39
C CYS A 72 -12.55 0.68 -0.84
N PRO A 73 -13.83 1.00 -1.07
CA PRO A 73 -14.58 0.44 -2.20
C PRO A 73 -14.11 0.98 -3.55
N ASP A 74 -13.26 1.97 -3.57
CA ASP A 74 -12.69 2.56 -4.78
C ASP A 74 -11.46 1.83 -5.32
N ILE A 75 -11.07 0.71 -4.70
CA ILE A 75 -9.94 -0.09 -5.19
C ILE A 75 -10.34 -0.79 -6.49
N ASP A 76 -9.59 -0.53 -7.54
CA ASP A 76 -9.81 -1.10 -8.88
C ASP A 76 -8.75 -2.11 -9.28
N ALA A 77 -7.59 -2.09 -8.63
CA ALA A 77 -6.49 -2.98 -8.98
C ALA A 77 -5.69 -3.35 -7.73
N VAL A 78 -5.01 -4.49 -7.80
CA VAL A 78 -4.15 -4.98 -6.71
C VAL A 78 -2.80 -5.36 -7.30
N ILE A 79 -1.74 -4.86 -6.68
CA ILE A 79 -0.37 -5.27 -6.98
C ILE A 79 0.17 -5.95 -5.73
N GLN A 80 0.64 -7.18 -5.86
CA GLN A 80 1.08 -7.96 -4.71
C GLN A 80 2.58 -8.19 -4.73
N PHE A 81 3.26 -7.67 -3.72
CA PHE A 81 4.67 -7.92 -3.45
C PHE A 81 4.89 -8.76 -2.20
N ALA A 82 3.87 -8.92 -1.38
CA ALA A 82 3.95 -9.77 -0.19
C ALA A 82 4.05 -11.23 -0.61
N ALA A 83 5.01 -11.94 -0.04
CA ALA A 83 5.19 -13.36 -0.31
C ALA A 83 4.19 -14.21 0.46
#